data_1ca6705a3d2b93b0a080bd3462855779
#
_entry.id   1ca6705a3d2b93b0a080bd3462855779
#
_cell.length_a   1.000
_cell.length_b   1.000
_cell.length_c   1.000
_cell.angle_alpha   90.00
_cell.angle_beta   90.00
_cell.angle_gamma   90.00
#
_symmetry.space_group_name_H-M   'P 1'
#
loop_
_entity.id
_entity.type
_entity.pdbx_description
1 polymer ?
#
loop_
_entity_poly.entity_id
_entity_poly.type
_entity_poly.pdbx_seq_one_letter_code
_entity_poly.pdbx_strand_id
1 'polypeptide(L)'
;MKKLPVFLIIFLLVLASATYLYYNHWRSAQQAEEALPCIPQSAALVYEVADFGKQWEHFRQMPMAKTLNQVPAFVAIQHGLNFLKNLVEAPKNLDKVPLIVSIHGLGEEQLGYIFYFNTHDTATREILEAITLRVKEEKAYSETIRNCAGYKITELVKHGATQPLSYIKHKQYVIASYSSLLIEDVVRGLASKQKTGFLDLKKAANTQGSLYVN
;
A
#
# COMPACT_ATOMS: atom_id res chain seq x y z
N MET A 1 26.62 -32.06 35.67
CA MET A 1 26.56 -30.60 35.53
C MET A 1 26.67 -30.07 34.07
N LYS A 2 26.11 -30.74 33.05
CA LYS A 2 26.21 -30.33 31.62
C LYS A 2 24.90 -29.73 31.02
N LYS A 3 23.85 -29.53 31.83
CA LYS A 3 22.53 -29.08 31.32
C LYS A 3 22.35 -27.55 31.38
N LEU A 4 23.16 -26.83 32.13
CA LEU A 4 23.07 -25.37 32.29
C LEU A 4 23.27 -24.60 30.94
N PRO A 5 24.26 -24.92 30.07
CA PRO A 5 24.46 -24.20 28.82
C PRO A 5 23.30 -24.42 27.81
N VAL A 6 22.68 -25.61 27.83
CA VAL A 6 21.55 -25.90 26.94
C VAL A 6 20.33 -25.06 27.35
N PHE A 7 20.03 -24.93 28.62
CA PHE A 7 18.96 -24.06 29.12
C PHE A 7 19.19 -22.60 28.77
N LEU A 8 20.42 -22.13 28.85
CA LEU A 8 20.79 -20.74 28.53
C LEU A 8 20.59 -20.45 27.03
N ILE A 9 20.96 -21.41 26.17
CA ILE A 9 20.75 -21.29 24.70
C ILE A 9 19.26 -21.25 24.36
N ILE A 10 18.45 -22.14 24.96
CA ILE A 10 17.00 -22.15 24.73
C ILE A 10 16.37 -20.82 25.23
N PHE A 11 16.76 -20.34 26.37
CA PHE A 11 16.28 -19.07 26.91
C PHE A 11 16.63 -17.89 25.99
N LEU A 12 17.86 -17.82 25.45
CA LEU A 12 18.27 -16.78 24.49
C LEU A 12 17.49 -16.87 23.19
N LEU A 13 17.20 -18.08 22.68
CA LEU A 13 16.39 -18.27 21.47
C LEU A 13 14.93 -17.80 21.69
N VAL A 14 14.35 -18.10 22.84
CA VAL A 14 12.99 -17.64 23.19
C VAL A 14 12.96 -16.12 23.33
N LEU A 15 13.97 -15.54 23.97
CA LEU A 15 14.09 -14.09 24.13
C LEU A 15 14.26 -13.39 22.78
N ALA A 16 15.10 -13.92 21.90
CA ALA A 16 15.31 -13.40 20.55
C ALA A 16 14.02 -13.50 19.70
N SER A 17 13.29 -14.62 19.78
CA SER A 17 12.01 -14.79 19.08
C SER A 17 10.94 -13.82 19.60
N ALA A 18 10.84 -13.67 20.92
CA ALA A 18 9.88 -12.72 21.52
C ALA A 18 10.21 -11.27 21.14
N THR A 19 11.50 -10.90 21.17
CA THR A 19 11.96 -9.56 20.76
C THR A 19 11.68 -9.33 19.27
N TYR A 20 11.90 -10.32 18.40
CA TYR A 20 11.63 -10.24 16.99
C TYR A 20 10.13 -10.08 16.70
N LEU A 21 9.27 -10.86 17.37
CA LEU A 21 7.81 -10.75 17.25
C LEU A 21 7.29 -9.40 17.75
N TYR A 22 7.80 -8.95 18.90
CA TYR A 22 7.47 -7.64 19.46
C TYR A 22 7.89 -6.50 18.52
N TYR A 23 9.11 -6.55 18.00
CA TYR A 23 9.63 -5.55 17.07
C TYR A 23 8.81 -5.49 15.77
N ASN A 24 8.47 -6.63 15.19
CA ASN A 24 7.63 -6.68 13.97
C ASN A 24 6.21 -6.16 14.23
N HIS A 25 5.63 -6.51 15.37
CA HIS A 25 4.32 -6.01 15.76
C HIS A 25 4.31 -4.49 15.99
N TRP A 26 5.31 -3.98 16.70
CA TRP A 26 5.46 -2.55 16.94
C TRP A 26 5.71 -1.78 15.66
N ARG A 27 6.56 -2.29 14.77
CA ARG A 27 6.88 -1.69 13.48
C ARG A 27 5.64 -1.58 12.58
N SER A 28 4.81 -2.62 12.49
CA SER A 28 3.60 -2.59 11.68
C SER A 28 2.55 -1.60 12.22
N ALA A 29 2.41 -1.50 13.55
CA ALA A 29 1.52 -0.52 14.17
C ALA A 29 1.94 0.92 13.88
N GLN A 30 3.24 1.21 13.95
CA GLN A 30 3.79 2.54 13.67
C GLN A 30 3.64 2.93 12.18
N GLN A 31 3.72 1.96 11.26
CA GLN A 31 3.54 2.20 9.83
C GLN A 31 2.16 2.74 9.49
N ALA A 32 1.10 2.15 10.04
CA ALA A 32 -0.27 2.63 9.81
C ALA A 32 -0.47 4.05 10.36
N GLU A 33 0.00 4.29 11.58
CA GLU A 33 -0.14 5.60 12.25
C GLU A 33 0.52 6.73 11.45
N GLU A 34 1.62 6.46 10.75
CA GLU A 34 2.31 7.44 9.91
C GLU A 34 1.70 7.64 8.52
N ALA A 35 0.99 6.63 7.97
CA ALA A 35 0.30 6.74 6.68
C ALA A 35 -1.06 7.44 6.80
N LEU A 36 -1.77 7.23 7.91
CA LEU A 36 -3.11 7.79 8.12
C LEU A 36 -3.21 9.30 7.86
N PRO A 37 -2.23 10.13 8.26
CA PRO A 37 -2.25 11.57 7.95
C PRO A 37 -2.18 11.90 6.46
N CYS A 38 -1.75 10.95 5.63
CA CYS A 38 -1.66 11.14 4.17
C CYS A 38 -2.96 10.77 3.45
N ILE A 39 -3.93 10.18 4.16
CA ILE A 39 -5.20 9.72 3.57
C ILE A 39 -6.17 10.89 3.49
N PRO A 40 -6.70 11.24 2.31
CA PRO A 40 -7.71 12.29 2.18
C PRO A 40 -8.96 11.96 2.99
N GLN A 41 -9.64 13.00 3.48
CA GLN A 41 -10.92 12.85 4.20
C GLN A 41 -12.04 12.27 3.33
N SER A 42 -11.93 12.38 2.02
CA SER A 42 -12.85 11.80 1.04
C SER A 42 -12.79 10.27 0.97
N ALA A 43 -11.86 9.61 1.69
CA ALA A 43 -11.79 8.17 1.72
C ALA A 43 -13.04 7.58 2.40
N ALA A 44 -13.78 6.73 1.67
CA ALA A 44 -14.89 5.99 2.22
C ALA A 44 -14.43 4.77 3.01
N LEU A 45 -13.30 4.19 2.62
CA LEU A 45 -12.77 2.97 3.21
C LEU A 45 -11.24 2.96 3.10
N VAL A 46 -10.58 2.46 4.14
CA VAL A 46 -9.13 2.21 4.15
C VAL A 46 -8.89 0.75 4.52
N TYR A 47 -8.11 0.08 3.70
CA TYR A 47 -7.70 -1.31 3.92
C TYR A 47 -6.19 -1.38 4.09
N GLU A 48 -5.74 -1.92 5.21
CA GLU A 48 -4.34 -2.19 5.51
C GLU A 48 -4.11 -3.69 5.51
N VAL A 49 -3.06 -4.15 4.83
CA VAL A 49 -2.69 -5.56 4.75
C VAL A 49 -1.17 -5.72 4.86
N ALA A 50 -0.73 -6.68 5.67
CA ALA A 50 0.69 -6.94 5.90
C ALA A 50 1.34 -7.73 4.76
N ASP A 51 0.63 -8.71 4.21
CA ASP A 51 1.08 -9.64 3.16
C ASP A 51 0.12 -9.56 1.97
N PHE A 52 0.23 -8.48 1.20
CA PHE A 52 -0.76 -8.16 0.16
C PHE A 52 -0.96 -9.30 -0.85
N GLY A 53 0.10 -9.85 -1.44
CA GLY A 53 -0.01 -10.88 -2.46
C GLY A 53 -0.70 -12.14 -1.95
N LYS A 54 -0.34 -12.59 -0.75
CA LYS A 54 -0.93 -13.77 -0.11
C LYS A 54 -2.40 -13.58 0.25
N GLN A 55 -2.73 -12.42 0.83
CA GLN A 55 -4.12 -12.07 1.19
C GLN A 55 -5.00 -11.93 -0.05
N TRP A 56 -4.47 -11.32 -1.11
CA TRP A 56 -5.16 -11.18 -2.37
C TRP A 56 -5.47 -12.53 -3.04
N GLU A 57 -4.48 -13.43 -3.06
CA GLU A 57 -4.70 -14.77 -3.62
C GLU A 57 -5.72 -15.56 -2.80
N HIS A 58 -5.64 -15.50 -1.48
CA HIS A 58 -6.63 -16.12 -0.60
C HIS A 58 -8.03 -15.55 -0.83
N PHE A 59 -8.16 -14.22 -0.91
CA PHE A 59 -9.43 -13.56 -1.20
C PHE A 59 -10.04 -14.01 -2.53
N ARG A 60 -9.24 -14.11 -3.60
CA ARG A 60 -9.71 -14.56 -4.92
C ARG A 60 -10.30 -15.97 -4.91
N GLN A 61 -9.88 -16.82 -4.00
CA GLN A 61 -10.36 -18.19 -3.85
C GLN A 61 -11.68 -18.28 -3.04
N MET A 62 -12.05 -17.20 -2.36
CA MET A 62 -13.30 -17.19 -1.59
C MET A 62 -14.55 -17.16 -2.51
N PRO A 63 -15.65 -17.83 -2.12
CA PRO A 63 -16.91 -17.77 -2.88
C PRO A 63 -17.42 -16.35 -3.09
N MET A 64 -17.21 -15.47 -2.12
CA MET A 64 -17.62 -14.07 -2.14
C MET A 64 -16.92 -13.29 -3.26
N ALA A 65 -15.68 -13.64 -3.62
CA ALA A 65 -14.95 -12.96 -4.71
C ALA A 65 -15.69 -13.13 -6.05
N LYS A 66 -16.34 -14.27 -6.30
CA LYS A 66 -17.15 -14.51 -7.50
C LYS A 66 -18.33 -13.56 -7.60
N THR A 67 -19.00 -13.29 -6.49
CA THR A 67 -20.12 -12.34 -6.43
C THR A 67 -19.61 -10.90 -6.61
N LEU A 68 -18.49 -10.55 -5.95
CA LEU A 68 -17.90 -9.22 -6.06
C LEU A 68 -17.34 -8.92 -7.45
N ASN A 69 -16.96 -9.94 -8.24
CA ASN A 69 -16.57 -9.77 -9.64
C ASN A 69 -17.69 -9.24 -10.54
N GLN A 70 -18.93 -9.22 -10.08
CA GLN A 70 -20.04 -8.60 -10.76
C GLN A 70 -20.21 -7.10 -10.42
N VAL A 71 -19.47 -6.62 -9.42
CA VAL A 71 -19.49 -5.23 -8.98
C VAL A 71 -18.42 -4.44 -9.75
N PRO A 72 -18.78 -3.45 -10.59
CA PRO A 72 -17.83 -2.71 -11.43
C PRO A 72 -16.67 -2.10 -10.63
N ALA A 73 -16.97 -1.57 -9.46
CA ALA A 73 -16.00 -1.02 -8.52
C ALA A 73 -14.93 -2.05 -8.10
N PHE A 74 -15.34 -3.29 -7.85
CA PHE A 74 -14.42 -4.35 -7.47
C PHE A 74 -13.56 -4.83 -8.65
N VAL A 75 -14.15 -4.88 -9.84
CA VAL A 75 -13.40 -5.17 -11.07
C VAL A 75 -12.32 -4.13 -11.31
N ALA A 76 -12.59 -2.85 -11.08
CA ALA A 76 -11.60 -1.79 -11.19
C ALA A 76 -10.44 -1.96 -10.18
N ILE A 77 -10.73 -2.36 -8.92
CA ILE A 77 -9.68 -2.74 -7.95
C ILE A 77 -8.81 -3.86 -8.49
N GLN A 78 -9.43 -4.92 -9.01
CA GLN A 78 -8.70 -6.06 -9.56
C GLN A 78 -7.79 -5.64 -10.72
N HIS A 79 -8.26 -4.79 -11.62
CA HIS A 79 -7.46 -4.27 -12.72
C HIS A 79 -6.26 -3.47 -12.21
N GLY A 80 -6.45 -2.58 -11.24
CA GLY A 80 -5.36 -1.82 -10.61
C GLY A 80 -4.32 -2.73 -9.93
N LEU A 81 -4.78 -3.72 -9.20
CA LEU A 81 -3.91 -4.67 -8.49
C LEU A 81 -3.20 -5.64 -9.45
N ASN A 82 -3.89 -6.13 -10.48
CA ASN A 82 -3.28 -6.95 -11.53
C ASN A 82 -2.25 -6.15 -12.32
N PHE A 83 -2.48 -4.86 -12.54
CA PHE A 83 -1.48 -4.00 -13.17
C PHE A 83 -0.21 -3.91 -12.32
N LEU A 84 -0.33 -3.68 -11.01
CA LEU A 84 0.83 -3.72 -10.10
C LEU A 84 1.54 -5.05 -10.15
N LYS A 85 0.81 -6.17 -10.21
CA LYS A 85 1.37 -7.51 -10.32
C LYS A 85 2.08 -7.74 -11.67
N ASN A 86 1.56 -7.18 -12.75
CA ASN A 86 2.12 -7.33 -14.10
C ASN A 86 3.27 -6.36 -14.40
N LEU A 87 3.31 -5.20 -13.72
CA LEU A 87 4.45 -4.27 -13.80
C LEU A 87 5.73 -4.91 -13.26
N VAL A 88 5.57 -5.82 -12.35
CA VAL A 88 6.66 -6.53 -11.73
C VAL A 88 6.49 -7.99 -12.14
N GLU A 89 7.23 -8.48 -13.14
CA GLU A 89 7.28 -9.92 -13.43
C GLU A 89 7.65 -10.65 -12.14
N ALA A 90 6.59 -11.01 -11.38
CA ALA A 90 6.61 -11.74 -10.12
C ALA A 90 7.91 -11.56 -9.32
N PRO A 91 8.17 -10.44 -8.65
CA PRO A 91 9.21 -10.47 -7.64
C PRO A 91 8.75 -11.48 -6.61
N LYS A 92 9.61 -12.41 -6.30
CA LYS A 92 9.40 -13.47 -5.28
C LYS A 92 8.93 -12.93 -3.92
N ASN A 93 8.94 -11.62 -3.76
CA ASN A 93 8.63 -10.91 -2.51
C ASN A 93 7.32 -10.11 -2.53
N LEU A 94 6.54 -10.10 -3.64
CA LEU A 94 5.25 -9.39 -3.67
C LEU A 94 4.30 -9.88 -2.57
N ASP A 95 4.40 -11.16 -2.21
CA ASP A 95 3.59 -11.77 -1.16
C ASP A 95 3.84 -11.19 0.24
N LYS A 96 4.97 -10.47 0.42
CA LYS A 96 5.40 -9.92 1.72
C LYS A 96 5.28 -8.41 1.81
N VAL A 97 4.71 -7.77 0.80
CA VAL A 97 4.62 -6.31 0.77
C VAL A 97 3.45 -5.84 1.62
N PRO A 98 3.72 -5.04 2.65
CA PRO A 98 2.67 -4.34 3.35
C PRO A 98 2.09 -3.24 2.46
N LEU A 99 0.78 -3.20 2.33
CA LEU A 99 0.08 -2.24 1.50
C LEU A 99 -1.08 -1.61 2.26
N ILE A 100 -1.22 -0.31 2.13
CA ILE A 100 -2.42 0.41 2.54
C ILE A 100 -3.11 0.89 1.26
N VAL A 101 -4.42 0.70 1.19
CA VAL A 101 -5.26 1.14 0.07
C VAL A 101 -6.41 1.96 0.64
N SER A 102 -6.61 3.18 0.15
CA SER A 102 -7.83 3.94 0.40
C SER A 102 -8.73 3.96 -0.82
N ILE A 103 -10.04 3.88 -0.59
CA ILE A 103 -11.09 3.84 -1.60
C ILE A 103 -11.91 5.13 -1.51
N HIS A 104 -12.13 5.77 -2.65
CA HIS A 104 -12.77 7.07 -2.77
C HIS A 104 -13.88 7.02 -3.81
N GLY A 105 -15.00 7.70 -3.55
CA GLY A 105 -16.00 7.96 -4.58
C GLY A 105 -15.51 9.07 -5.52
N LEU A 106 -15.52 8.84 -6.82
CA LEU A 106 -15.21 9.82 -7.87
C LEU A 106 -16.46 10.35 -8.58
N GLY A 107 -17.63 9.85 -8.23
CA GLY A 107 -18.94 10.14 -8.80
C GLY A 107 -19.97 9.09 -8.40
N GLU A 108 -21.14 9.08 -9.04
CA GLU A 108 -22.24 8.20 -8.64
C GLU A 108 -21.90 6.70 -8.76
N GLU A 109 -21.08 6.31 -9.73
CA GLU A 109 -20.74 4.90 -9.99
C GLU A 109 -19.22 4.64 -10.13
N GLN A 110 -18.38 5.65 -9.89
CA GLN A 110 -16.94 5.53 -10.06
C GLN A 110 -16.22 5.51 -8.72
N LEU A 111 -15.34 4.53 -8.56
CA LEU A 111 -14.43 4.45 -7.42
C LEU A 111 -12.99 4.71 -7.88
N GLY A 112 -12.27 5.46 -7.05
CA GLY A 112 -10.85 5.66 -7.18
C GLY A 112 -10.09 5.04 -6.01
N TYR A 113 -8.81 4.74 -6.23
CA TYR A 113 -7.96 4.08 -5.25
C TYR A 113 -6.67 4.83 -5.10
N ILE A 114 -6.18 4.90 -3.86
CA ILE A 114 -4.85 5.38 -3.56
C ILE A 114 -4.10 4.25 -2.88
N PHE A 115 -2.89 3.97 -3.35
CA PHE A 115 -1.97 2.97 -2.81
C PHE A 115 -0.87 3.68 -2.04
N TYR A 116 -0.56 3.21 -0.83
CA TYR A 116 0.49 3.74 0.03
C TYR A 116 1.54 2.66 0.26
N PHE A 117 2.72 2.86 -0.29
CA PHE A 117 3.86 1.95 -0.21
C PHE A 117 4.90 2.51 0.75
N ASN A 118 5.22 1.77 1.81
CA ASN A 118 6.24 2.17 2.77
C ASN A 118 7.63 1.79 2.26
N THR A 119 8.46 2.77 1.95
CA THR A 119 9.82 2.58 1.41
C THR A 119 10.83 2.14 2.46
N HIS A 120 10.51 2.17 3.76
CA HIS A 120 11.34 1.57 4.80
C HIS A 120 11.26 0.04 4.79
N ASP A 121 10.20 -0.53 4.23
CA ASP A 121 10.11 -1.96 4.02
C ASP A 121 11.00 -2.39 2.84
N THR A 122 11.81 -3.44 3.05
CA THR A 122 12.79 -3.89 2.06
C THR A 122 12.11 -4.46 0.83
N ALA A 123 11.05 -5.28 1.00
CA ALA A 123 10.34 -5.88 -0.13
C ALA A 123 9.65 -4.80 -0.97
N THR A 124 9.05 -3.80 -0.32
CA THR A 124 8.46 -2.64 -0.98
C THR A 124 9.49 -1.87 -1.82
N ARG A 125 10.67 -1.62 -1.25
CA ARG A 125 11.74 -0.90 -1.94
C ARG A 125 12.25 -1.65 -3.16
N GLU A 126 12.50 -2.95 -3.05
CA GLU A 126 12.91 -3.81 -4.16
C GLU A 126 11.89 -3.77 -5.32
N ILE A 127 10.60 -3.80 -5.00
CA ILE A 127 9.53 -3.70 -5.99
C ILE A 127 9.51 -2.33 -6.67
N LEU A 128 9.60 -1.25 -5.92
CA LEU A 128 9.62 0.10 -6.49
C LEU A 128 10.85 0.34 -7.37
N GLU A 129 12.00 -0.23 -7.00
CA GLU A 129 13.21 -0.21 -7.82
C GLU A 129 13.03 -1.01 -9.12
N ALA A 130 12.45 -2.21 -9.05
CA ALA A 130 12.15 -3.03 -10.22
C ALA A 130 11.17 -2.33 -11.17
N ILE A 131 10.11 -1.71 -10.65
CA ILE A 131 9.17 -0.90 -11.44
C ILE A 131 9.90 0.25 -12.13
N THR A 132 10.75 0.96 -11.40
CA THR A 132 11.50 2.12 -11.94
C THR A 132 12.45 1.72 -13.05
N LEU A 133 13.15 0.59 -12.88
CA LEU A 133 14.03 0.03 -13.91
C LEU A 133 13.23 -0.33 -15.16
N ARG A 134 12.15 -1.06 -15.02
CA ARG A 134 11.30 -1.49 -16.13
C ARG A 134 10.70 -0.31 -16.89
N VAL A 135 10.22 0.71 -16.19
CA VAL A 135 9.69 1.94 -16.83
C VAL A 135 10.78 2.63 -17.66
N LYS A 136 12.03 2.60 -17.21
CA LYS A 136 13.18 3.20 -17.95
C LYS A 136 13.60 2.35 -19.16
N GLU A 137 13.59 1.04 -19.02
CA GLU A 137 14.01 0.11 -20.07
C GLU A 137 12.96 -0.06 -21.17
N GLU A 138 11.70 -0.20 -20.78
CA GLU A 138 10.58 -0.24 -21.70
C GLU A 138 10.27 1.20 -22.16
N LYS A 139 10.72 1.62 -23.33
CA LYS A 139 10.33 2.90 -23.97
C LYS A 139 8.82 3.06 -24.20
N ALA A 140 8.02 2.24 -23.53
CA ALA A 140 6.57 2.21 -23.59
C ALA A 140 5.90 3.23 -22.65
N TYR A 141 6.68 3.91 -21.81
CA TYR A 141 6.17 4.88 -20.84
C TYR A 141 6.73 6.27 -21.13
N SER A 142 5.89 7.29 -21.00
CA SER A 142 6.30 8.69 -20.91
C SER A 142 6.16 9.16 -19.46
N GLU A 143 7.13 9.92 -18.98
CA GLU A 143 7.13 10.51 -17.65
C GLU A 143 6.91 12.02 -17.77
N THR A 144 5.95 12.54 -17.00
CA THR A 144 5.69 13.96 -16.87
C THR A 144 5.74 14.35 -15.40
N ILE A 145 6.34 15.48 -15.09
CA ILE A 145 6.44 16.01 -13.74
C ILE A 145 5.71 17.34 -13.68
N ARG A 146 4.77 17.48 -12.75
CA ARG A 146 4.08 18.74 -12.46
C ARG A 146 4.16 19.08 -10.98
N ASN A 147 4.04 20.37 -10.67
CA ASN A 147 4.03 20.84 -9.29
C ASN A 147 2.60 21.17 -8.85
N CYS A 148 2.22 20.73 -7.65
CA CYS A 148 0.95 21.04 -7.02
C CYS A 148 1.18 21.28 -5.53
N ALA A 149 0.76 22.44 -5.01
CA ALA A 149 0.86 22.83 -3.60
C ALA A 149 2.24 22.53 -2.95
N GLY A 150 3.32 22.73 -3.70
CA GLY A 150 4.70 22.51 -3.23
C GLY A 150 5.23 21.08 -3.37
N TYR A 151 4.43 20.17 -3.89
CA TYR A 151 4.82 18.77 -4.14
C TYR A 151 5.03 18.50 -5.63
N LYS A 152 6.01 17.65 -5.94
CA LYS A 152 6.21 17.13 -7.29
C LYS A 152 5.34 15.90 -7.49
N ILE A 153 4.39 15.97 -8.42
CA ILE A 153 3.59 14.84 -8.87
C ILE A 153 4.24 14.30 -10.12
N THR A 154 4.60 13.03 -10.11
CA THR A 154 5.09 12.31 -11.28
C THR A 154 3.96 11.52 -11.89
N GLU A 155 3.78 11.64 -13.20
CA GLU A 155 2.76 10.92 -13.96
C GLU A 155 3.45 10.03 -15.00
N LEU A 156 3.16 8.74 -14.93
CA LEU A 156 3.63 7.73 -15.87
C LEU A 156 2.48 7.34 -16.79
N VAL A 157 2.62 7.62 -18.08
CA VAL A 157 1.64 7.26 -19.09
C VAL A 157 2.22 6.12 -19.92
N LYS A 158 1.56 4.97 -19.90
CA LYS A 158 1.87 3.87 -20.82
C LYS A 158 1.33 4.22 -22.20
N HIS A 159 2.10 4.01 -23.26
CA HIS A 159 1.63 4.25 -24.62
C HIS A 159 0.37 3.43 -24.91
N GLY A 160 -0.68 4.10 -25.35
CA GLY A 160 -2.00 3.50 -25.58
C GLY A 160 -2.89 3.36 -24.33
N ALA A 161 -2.43 3.73 -23.15
CA ALA A 161 -3.27 3.82 -21.95
C ALA A 161 -3.99 5.18 -21.89
N THR A 162 -5.23 5.15 -21.41
CA THR A 162 -6.07 6.36 -21.27
C THR A 162 -5.84 7.09 -19.94
N GLN A 163 -5.29 6.41 -18.94
CA GLN A 163 -5.08 6.98 -17.62
C GLN A 163 -3.63 6.88 -17.20
N PRO A 164 -3.03 7.97 -16.67
CA PRO A 164 -1.70 7.96 -16.09
C PRO A 164 -1.71 7.28 -14.73
N LEU A 165 -0.58 6.68 -14.35
CA LEU A 165 -0.27 6.39 -12.96
C LEU A 165 0.39 7.63 -12.38
N SER A 166 -0.30 8.35 -11.51
CA SER A 166 0.22 9.52 -10.80
C SER A 166 0.75 9.12 -9.45
N TYR A 167 1.91 9.63 -9.05
CA TYR A 167 2.46 9.36 -7.73
C TYR A 167 3.26 10.53 -7.14
N ILE A 168 3.35 10.53 -5.83
CA ILE A 168 4.22 11.42 -5.05
C ILE A 168 5.09 10.62 -4.10
N LYS A 169 6.21 11.23 -3.68
CA LYS A 169 7.03 10.75 -2.56
C LYS A 169 6.83 11.70 -1.38
N HIS A 170 6.38 11.18 -0.27
CA HIS A 170 6.22 11.94 0.97
C HIS A 170 6.78 11.15 2.15
N LYS A 171 7.82 11.67 2.81
CA LYS A 171 8.57 10.96 3.88
C LYS A 171 8.98 9.56 3.39
N GLN A 172 8.55 8.52 4.12
CA GLN A 172 8.80 7.12 3.77
C GLN A 172 7.72 6.48 2.88
N TYR A 173 6.80 7.26 2.32
CA TYR A 173 5.74 6.71 1.47
C TYR A 173 5.90 7.11 0.01
N VAL A 174 5.66 6.14 -0.88
CA VAL A 174 5.25 6.39 -2.25
C VAL A 174 3.74 6.23 -2.29
N ILE A 175 3.04 7.30 -2.68
CA ILE A 175 1.59 7.37 -2.72
C ILE A 175 1.19 7.47 -4.18
N ALA A 176 0.43 6.49 -4.68
CA ALA A 176 0.13 6.34 -6.10
C ALA A 176 -1.36 6.13 -6.36
N SER A 177 -1.85 6.64 -7.48
CA SER A 177 -3.22 6.46 -7.96
C SER A 177 -3.29 6.55 -9.48
N TYR A 178 -4.27 5.87 -10.08
CA TYR A 178 -4.66 6.09 -11.49
C TYR A 178 -5.57 7.30 -11.67
N SER A 179 -5.99 7.96 -10.59
CA SER A 179 -6.69 9.24 -10.63
C SER A 179 -5.74 10.34 -10.18
N SER A 180 -5.34 11.21 -11.10
CA SER A 180 -4.51 12.37 -10.80
C SER A 180 -5.19 13.31 -9.80
N LEU A 181 -6.54 13.38 -9.82
CA LEU A 181 -7.32 14.18 -8.87
C LEU A 181 -7.13 13.71 -7.44
N LEU A 182 -7.10 12.39 -7.20
CA LEU A 182 -6.89 11.84 -5.86
C LEU A 182 -5.50 12.15 -5.33
N ILE A 183 -4.47 12.14 -6.19
CA ILE A 183 -3.12 12.55 -5.79
C ILE A 183 -3.07 14.04 -5.46
N GLU A 184 -3.81 14.88 -6.19
CA GLU A 184 -3.95 16.30 -5.84
C GLU A 184 -4.63 16.50 -4.49
N ASP A 185 -5.67 15.72 -4.17
CA ASP A 185 -6.34 15.78 -2.87
C ASP A 185 -5.40 15.38 -1.73
N VAL A 186 -4.58 14.32 -1.92
CA VAL A 186 -3.50 13.98 -0.98
C VAL A 186 -2.58 15.18 -0.76
N VAL A 187 -2.10 15.77 -1.84
CA VAL A 187 -1.14 16.90 -1.79
C VAL A 187 -1.74 18.11 -1.09
N ARG A 188 -2.99 18.46 -1.38
CA ARG A 188 -3.71 19.57 -0.74
C ARG A 188 -3.90 19.29 0.75
N GLY A 189 -4.29 18.06 1.12
CA GLY A 189 -4.40 17.63 2.51
C GLY A 189 -3.08 17.76 3.28
N LEU A 190 -1.98 17.30 2.70
CA LEU A 190 -0.65 17.42 3.27
C LEU A 190 -0.19 18.87 3.42
N ALA A 191 -0.45 19.72 2.41
CA ALA A 191 -0.08 21.14 2.44
C ALA A 191 -0.89 21.93 3.48
N SER A 192 -2.17 21.62 3.64
CA SER A 192 -3.05 22.27 4.61
C SER A 192 -2.90 21.74 6.04
N LYS A 193 -2.07 20.70 6.26
CA LYS A 193 -1.94 19.98 7.54
C LYS A 193 -3.29 19.52 8.09
N GLN A 194 -4.20 19.16 7.21
CA GLN A 194 -5.55 18.76 7.57
C GLN A 194 -5.50 17.44 8.33
N LYS A 195 -6.13 17.38 9.51
CA LYS A 195 -6.28 16.13 10.25
C LYS A 195 -7.28 15.24 9.51
N THR A 196 -6.91 14.01 9.28
CA THR A 196 -7.81 13.00 8.70
C THR A 196 -8.72 12.43 9.78
N GLY A 197 -9.98 12.10 9.44
CA GLY A 197 -10.93 11.48 10.37
C GLY A 197 -10.51 10.08 10.84
N PHE A 198 -9.53 9.48 10.15
CA PHE A 198 -8.98 8.15 10.49
C PHE A 198 -7.96 8.16 11.63
N LEU A 199 -7.51 9.32 12.12
CA LEU A 199 -6.51 9.41 13.19
C LEU A 199 -7.00 8.83 14.54
N ASP A 200 -8.31 8.78 14.76
CA ASP A 200 -8.90 8.27 16.00
C ASP A 200 -9.18 6.76 15.95
N LEU A 201 -8.87 6.11 14.82
CA LEU A 201 -9.09 4.67 14.67
C LEU A 201 -8.00 3.89 15.40
N LYS A 202 -8.41 3.21 16.48
CA LYS A 202 -7.52 2.28 17.17
C LYS A 202 -7.33 1.02 16.32
N LYS A 203 -6.09 0.70 16.00
CA LYS A 203 -5.74 -0.56 15.34
C LYS A 203 -6.16 -1.73 16.23
N ALA A 204 -6.98 -2.64 15.70
CA ALA A 204 -7.28 -3.89 16.38
C ALA A 204 -6.00 -4.72 16.48
N ALA A 205 -5.62 -5.11 17.71
CA ALA A 205 -4.46 -5.95 17.92
C ALA A 205 -4.66 -7.32 17.26
N ASN A 206 -3.61 -7.86 16.61
CA ASN A 206 -3.54 -9.20 16.02
C ASN A 206 -4.36 -9.46 14.74
N THR A 207 -4.58 -8.49 13.88
CA THR A 207 -5.19 -8.73 12.56
C THR A 207 -4.13 -8.82 11.46
N GLN A 208 -4.27 -9.79 10.55
CA GLN A 208 -3.47 -9.88 9.32
C GLN A 208 -3.78 -8.73 8.34
N GLY A 209 -4.87 -8.02 8.59
CA GLY A 209 -5.30 -6.82 7.89
C GLY A 209 -6.32 -6.05 8.72
N SER A 210 -6.43 -4.75 8.48
CA SER A 210 -7.39 -3.86 9.15
C SER A 210 -8.23 -3.13 8.11
N LEU A 211 -9.54 -3.07 8.35
CA LEU A 211 -10.50 -2.35 7.54
C LEU A 211 -11.07 -1.19 8.35
N TYR A 212 -10.96 0.00 7.81
CA TYR A 212 -11.49 1.21 8.41
C TYR A 212 -12.56 1.80 7.49
N VAL A 213 -13.71 2.15 8.05
CA VAL A 213 -14.83 2.75 7.32
C VAL A 213 -15.03 4.16 7.87
N ASN A 214 -15.24 5.12 6.96
CA ASN A 214 -15.50 6.53 7.31
C ASN A 214 -17.00 6.75 7.45
#